data_ea352109984c674074abcb2898f18863
#
_entry.id   ea352109984c674074abcb2898f18863
#
_cell.length_a   1.000
_cell.length_b   1.000
_cell.length_c   1.000
_cell.angle_alpha   90.00
_cell.angle_beta   90.00
_cell.angle_gamma   90.00
#
_symmetry.space_group_name_H-M   'P 1'
#
loop_
_entity.id
_entity.type
_entity.pdbx_description
1 polymer ?
#
loop_
_entity_poly.entity_id
_entity_poly.type
_entity_poly.pdbx_seq_one_letter_code
_entity_poly.pdbx_strand_id
1 'polypeptide(L)'
;MQHIRNAVQQFLKTQPPARIIAIGFALLILCGAALLMLPFSVHPGVHITPLNALFTSTSAVCVTGLVVVDTGDTFSLFGQLVIAVLIQIGGLGVASIGMGLALVTGRRISLKGRSLVREALNVENLNGMVKLVRAVLLMTVLCEAAGAVLSFPAFARDHMPLRAVWLSIFHSIASFNNAGFDALGGGTSLIPYRDDLLLNIVTDALVIVGGIGFMVILDVGRCRGNFRKMSFHTKVVLSTTAVLLFGGMALLQLTDGLGWMTAFFQSMTARTAGFCTVDFSTLSNAGLLVIMLLMFIGASPGSTGGGIKTTTFFVLMQQVRSIFSKRRLGAFHRRLPDAALPKAATITLMGIIVVLGGTFGLCILEPETDFVRLLFEQISAYSTSGLSTGITAGLCAGSRVLLILTMFIGRVGAVT
;
A
#
# COMPACT_ATOMS: atom_id res chain seq x y z
N MET A 1 35.86 -3.36 -12.39
CA MET A 1 34.91 -3.65 -11.29
C MET A 1 35.20 -2.84 -10.01
N GLN A 2 36.47 -2.71 -9.57
CA GLN A 2 36.83 -1.98 -8.33
C GLN A 2 36.54 -0.48 -8.41
N HIS A 3 36.76 0.18 -9.56
CA HIS A 3 36.44 1.59 -9.82
C HIS A 3 34.95 1.88 -9.73
N ILE A 4 34.11 1.03 -10.33
CA ILE A 4 32.63 1.17 -10.28
C ILE A 4 32.14 1.00 -8.85
N ARG A 5 32.69 0.01 -8.11
CA ARG A 5 32.36 -0.21 -6.70
C ARG A 5 32.71 0.97 -5.81
N ASN A 6 33.86 1.60 -6.03
CA ASN A 6 34.32 2.77 -5.28
C ASN A 6 33.45 4.00 -5.61
N ALA A 7 33.10 4.24 -6.89
CA ALA A 7 32.23 5.32 -7.32
C ALA A 7 30.82 5.18 -6.72
N VAL A 8 30.24 3.97 -6.77
CA VAL A 8 28.94 3.67 -6.16
C VAL A 8 28.99 3.87 -4.64
N GLN A 9 30.05 3.42 -3.96
CA GLN A 9 30.21 3.64 -2.53
C GLN A 9 30.34 5.11 -2.16
N GLN A 10 31.06 5.90 -2.97
CA GLN A 10 31.23 7.33 -2.76
C GLN A 10 29.90 8.07 -3.01
N PHE A 11 29.20 7.74 -4.10
CA PHE A 11 27.85 8.26 -4.38
C PHE A 11 26.89 7.96 -3.23
N LEU A 12 26.80 6.71 -2.79
CA LEU A 12 25.96 6.32 -1.66
C LEU A 12 26.33 7.06 -0.37
N LYS A 13 27.61 7.42 -0.15
CA LYS A 13 28.04 8.17 1.05
C LYS A 13 27.58 9.63 1.04
N THR A 14 27.45 10.26 -0.10
CA THR A 14 27.17 11.70 -0.23
C THR A 14 25.67 12.02 -0.30
N GLN A 15 24.81 11.08 -0.75
CA GLN A 15 23.40 11.34 -0.97
C GLN A 15 22.56 11.25 0.32
N PRO A 16 21.49 12.06 0.46
CA PRO A 16 20.54 11.95 1.56
C PRO A 16 19.76 10.62 1.48
N PRO A 17 19.33 10.07 2.63
CA PRO A 17 18.61 8.77 2.69
C PRO A 17 17.41 8.68 1.77
N ALA A 18 16.58 9.71 1.73
CA ALA A 18 15.38 9.76 0.88
C ALA A 18 15.69 9.54 -0.60
N ARG A 19 16.77 10.19 -1.13
CA ARG A 19 17.18 10.01 -2.53
C ARG A 19 17.67 8.60 -2.81
N ILE A 20 18.39 7.97 -1.87
CA ILE A 20 18.85 6.58 -2.03
C ILE A 20 17.65 5.62 -2.06
N ILE A 21 16.65 5.86 -1.23
CA ILE A 21 15.41 5.07 -1.22
C ILE A 21 14.69 5.24 -2.56
N ALA A 22 14.51 6.46 -3.05
CA ALA A 22 13.85 6.72 -4.34
C ALA A 22 14.55 6.02 -5.51
N ILE A 23 15.89 6.12 -5.58
CA ILE A 23 16.69 5.42 -6.60
C ILE A 23 16.54 3.91 -6.46
N GLY A 24 16.54 3.38 -5.23
CA GLY A 24 16.31 1.95 -4.97
C GLY A 24 14.97 1.45 -5.49
N PHE A 25 13.89 2.21 -5.26
CA PHE A 25 12.56 1.92 -5.81
C PHE A 25 12.55 1.97 -7.34
N ALA A 26 13.13 3.01 -7.95
CA ALA A 26 13.21 3.14 -9.42
C ALA A 26 13.99 1.97 -10.07
N LEU A 27 15.13 1.60 -9.50
CA LEU A 27 15.91 0.45 -9.99
C LEU A 27 15.12 -0.86 -9.85
N LEU A 28 14.44 -1.06 -8.73
CA LEU A 28 13.62 -2.27 -8.53
C LEU A 28 12.47 -2.34 -9.54
N ILE A 29 11.81 -1.22 -9.83
CA ILE A 29 10.76 -1.13 -10.85
C ILE A 29 11.30 -1.51 -12.24
N LEU A 30 12.44 -0.96 -12.63
CA LEU A 30 13.05 -1.25 -13.94
C LEU A 30 13.49 -2.73 -14.04
N CYS A 31 14.11 -3.28 -12.98
CA CYS A 31 14.47 -4.68 -12.94
C CYS A 31 13.22 -5.60 -13.00
N GLY A 32 12.16 -5.25 -12.25
CA GLY A 32 10.90 -5.97 -12.29
C GLY A 32 10.25 -5.94 -13.67
N ALA A 33 10.19 -4.77 -14.32
CA ALA A 33 9.68 -4.64 -15.68
C ALA A 33 10.47 -5.51 -16.67
N ALA A 34 11.81 -5.51 -16.59
CA ALA A 34 12.65 -6.35 -17.43
C ALA A 34 12.39 -7.85 -17.21
N LEU A 35 12.20 -8.29 -15.96
CA LEU A 35 11.86 -9.68 -15.63
C LEU A 35 10.47 -10.08 -16.15
N LEU A 36 9.48 -9.19 -16.06
CA LEU A 36 8.13 -9.45 -16.54
C LEU A 36 8.03 -9.49 -18.07
N MET A 37 8.98 -8.90 -18.80
CA MET A 37 9.07 -8.97 -20.27
C MET A 37 9.69 -10.27 -20.77
N LEU A 38 10.24 -11.12 -19.92
CA LEU A 38 10.82 -12.39 -20.35
C LEU A 38 9.74 -13.34 -20.90
N PRO A 39 10.02 -14.10 -21.96
CA PRO A 39 9.01 -14.96 -22.61
C PRO A 39 8.36 -15.98 -21.67
N PHE A 40 9.09 -16.46 -20.68
CA PHE A 40 8.58 -17.41 -19.69
C PHE A 40 7.83 -16.77 -18.51
N SER A 41 7.78 -15.43 -18.45
CA SER A 41 7.00 -14.69 -17.44
C SER A 41 5.53 -14.56 -17.82
N VAL A 42 5.16 -14.76 -19.06
CA VAL A 42 3.79 -14.67 -19.60
C VAL A 42 3.29 -16.04 -20.04
N HIS A 43 1.97 -16.18 -20.16
CA HIS A 43 1.38 -17.40 -20.73
C HIS A 43 1.73 -17.55 -22.21
N PRO A 44 1.82 -18.78 -22.74
CA PRO A 44 2.07 -19.02 -24.16
C PRO A 44 1.05 -18.29 -25.06
N GLY A 45 1.54 -17.55 -26.05
CA GLY A 45 0.69 -16.77 -26.96
C GLY A 45 0.29 -15.39 -26.46
N VAL A 46 0.62 -15.02 -25.23
CA VAL A 46 0.37 -13.68 -24.69
C VAL A 46 1.61 -12.80 -24.87
N HIS A 47 1.42 -11.60 -25.40
CA HIS A 47 2.46 -10.60 -25.56
C HIS A 47 2.21 -9.42 -24.62
N ILE A 48 3.21 -9.09 -23.81
CA ILE A 48 3.17 -7.89 -22.95
C ILE A 48 3.98 -6.76 -23.59
N THR A 49 3.41 -5.55 -23.63
CA THR A 49 4.16 -4.38 -24.06
C THR A 49 5.12 -3.89 -22.98
N PRO A 50 6.24 -3.23 -23.32
CA PRO A 50 7.16 -2.67 -22.33
C PRO A 50 6.48 -1.71 -21.34
N LEU A 51 5.50 -0.93 -21.82
CA LEU A 51 4.74 -0.01 -20.98
C LEU A 51 3.86 -0.76 -19.97
N ASN A 52 3.20 -1.85 -20.38
CA ASN A 52 2.37 -2.65 -19.47
C ASN A 52 3.24 -3.38 -18.42
N ALA A 53 4.40 -3.90 -18.83
CA ALA A 53 5.36 -4.50 -17.90
C ALA A 53 5.88 -3.47 -16.88
N LEU A 54 6.19 -2.25 -17.33
CA LEU A 54 6.60 -1.15 -16.46
C LEU A 54 5.48 -0.73 -15.52
N PHE A 55 4.24 -0.63 -15.99
CA PHE A 55 3.07 -0.30 -15.19
C PHE A 55 2.84 -1.34 -14.09
N THR A 56 2.79 -2.63 -14.46
CA THR A 56 2.59 -3.74 -13.52
C THR A 56 3.72 -3.79 -12.49
N SER A 57 4.98 -3.65 -12.92
CA SER A 57 6.14 -3.60 -12.00
C SER A 57 6.05 -2.40 -11.06
N THR A 58 5.67 -1.21 -11.56
CA THR A 58 5.49 -0.01 -10.72
C THR A 58 4.37 -0.23 -9.71
N SER A 59 3.23 -0.73 -10.15
CA SER A 59 2.08 -1.02 -9.30
C SER A 59 2.44 -2.04 -8.21
N ALA A 60 3.17 -3.10 -8.55
CA ALA A 60 3.63 -4.12 -7.58
C ALA A 60 4.63 -3.56 -6.57
N VAL A 61 5.66 -2.84 -7.03
CA VAL A 61 6.72 -2.26 -6.15
C VAL A 61 6.18 -1.12 -5.30
N CYS A 62 5.30 -0.27 -5.84
CA CYS A 62 4.63 0.78 -5.07
C CYS A 62 3.50 0.24 -4.20
N VAL A 63 3.18 -1.07 -4.34
CA VAL A 63 2.10 -1.72 -3.58
C VAL A 63 0.78 -0.99 -3.82
N THR A 64 0.46 -0.77 -5.09
CA THR A 64 -0.73 -0.01 -5.49
C THR A 64 -1.91 -0.92 -5.80
N GLY A 65 -1.74 -1.91 -6.71
CA GLY A 65 -2.83 -2.79 -7.12
C GLY A 65 -3.60 -2.35 -8.37
N LEU A 66 -3.29 -1.19 -8.96
CA LEU A 66 -3.83 -0.86 -10.29
C LEU A 66 -3.24 -1.79 -11.34
N VAL A 67 -4.09 -2.33 -12.21
CA VAL A 67 -3.71 -3.29 -13.23
C VAL A 67 -4.17 -2.82 -14.61
N VAL A 68 -3.28 -2.94 -15.60
CA VAL A 68 -3.58 -2.69 -17.01
C VAL A 68 -3.76 -4.00 -17.79
N VAL A 69 -3.28 -5.10 -17.22
CA VAL A 69 -3.44 -6.47 -17.71
C VAL A 69 -3.73 -7.37 -16.52
N ASP A 70 -4.65 -8.32 -16.66
CA ASP A 70 -5.00 -9.25 -15.60
C ASP A 70 -3.78 -10.10 -15.20
N THR A 71 -3.56 -10.26 -13.89
CA THR A 71 -2.37 -10.96 -13.39
C THR A 71 -2.48 -12.47 -13.58
N GLY A 72 -3.66 -13.06 -13.34
CA GLY A 72 -3.89 -14.49 -13.47
C GLY A 72 -3.87 -14.98 -14.91
N ASP A 73 -4.44 -14.18 -15.82
CA ASP A 73 -4.58 -14.54 -17.24
C ASP A 73 -3.34 -14.21 -18.08
N THR A 74 -2.58 -13.18 -17.70
CA THR A 74 -1.41 -12.72 -18.48
C THR A 74 -0.13 -13.40 -18.05
N PHE A 75 0.11 -13.53 -16.74
CA PHE A 75 1.40 -13.96 -16.24
C PHE A 75 1.40 -15.44 -15.85
N SER A 76 2.44 -16.14 -16.30
CA SER A 76 2.74 -17.50 -15.86
C SER A 76 3.02 -17.56 -14.36
N LEU A 77 3.12 -18.77 -13.80
CA LEU A 77 3.51 -18.96 -12.40
C LEU A 77 4.82 -18.22 -12.06
N PHE A 78 5.80 -18.19 -13.00
CA PHE A 78 7.04 -17.45 -12.80
C PHE A 78 6.80 -15.93 -12.76
N GLY A 79 5.99 -15.39 -13.69
CA GLY A 79 5.64 -13.96 -13.69
C GLY A 79 4.88 -13.54 -12.43
N GLN A 80 3.93 -14.37 -11.98
CA GLN A 80 3.22 -14.16 -10.71
C GLN A 80 4.17 -14.21 -9.51
N LEU A 81 5.16 -15.11 -9.48
CA LEU A 81 6.20 -15.16 -8.46
C LEU A 81 7.05 -13.87 -8.45
N VAL A 82 7.43 -13.37 -9.63
CA VAL A 82 8.15 -12.08 -9.75
C VAL A 82 7.30 -10.96 -9.15
N ILE A 83 6.01 -10.88 -9.48
CA ILE A 83 5.08 -9.88 -8.92
C ILE A 83 5.00 -10.01 -7.39
N ALA A 84 4.84 -11.22 -6.84
CA ALA A 84 4.79 -11.45 -5.40
C ALA A 84 6.09 -10.98 -4.69
N VAL A 85 7.26 -11.24 -5.28
CA VAL A 85 8.56 -10.77 -4.75
C VAL A 85 8.67 -9.24 -4.83
N LEU A 86 8.20 -8.61 -5.91
CA LEU A 86 8.19 -7.15 -6.04
C LEU A 86 7.27 -6.51 -4.99
N ILE A 87 6.07 -7.07 -4.77
CA ILE A 87 5.14 -6.67 -3.71
C ILE A 87 5.82 -6.77 -2.33
N GLN A 88 6.48 -7.88 -2.05
CA GLN A 88 7.16 -8.12 -0.76
C GLN A 88 8.27 -7.10 -0.51
N ILE A 89 9.12 -6.84 -1.51
CA ILE A 89 10.21 -5.86 -1.38
C ILE A 89 9.64 -4.43 -1.27
N GLY A 90 8.61 -4.14 -2.05
CA GLY A 90 7.93 -2.85 -2.05
C GLY A 90 7.21 -2.54 -0.73
N GLY A 91 6.44 -3.50 -0.20
CA GLY A 91 5.67 -3.37 1.04
C GLY A 91 6.55 -3.18 2.27
N LEU A 92 7.56 -4.03 2.45
CA LEU A 92 8.51 -3.93 3.56
C LEU A 92 9.51 -2.77 3.40
N GLY A 93 9.64 -2.24 2.19
CA GLY A 93 10.60 -1.21 1.82
C GLY A 93 11.98 -1.77 1.50
N VAL A 94 12.57 -1.24 0.42
CA VAL A 94 13.88 -1.67 -0.10
C VAL A 94 14.99 -1.64 0.96
N ALA A 95 14.96 -0.63 1.85
CA ALA A 95 15.95 -0.48 2.92
C ALA A 95 15.84 -1.59 3.99
N SER A 96 14.61 -1.97 4.37
CA SER A 96 14.37 -3.03 5.36
C SER A 96 14.75 -4.40 4.82
N ILE A 97 14.41 -4.69 3.57
CA ILE A 97 14.82 -5.94 2.89
C ILE A 97 16.35 -5.99 2.74
N GLY A 98 16.99 -4.89 2.32
CA GLY A 98 18.45 -4.81 2.21
C GLY A 98 19.15 -5.07 3.55
N MET A 99 18.61 -4.55 4.66
CA MET A 99 19.11 -4.86 6.00
C MET A 99 18.85 -6.32 6.39
N GLY A 100 17.68 -6.85 6.09
CA GLY A 100 17.33 -8.26 6.33
C GLY A 100 18.30 -9.21 5.63
N LEU A 101 18.59 -8.97 4.35
CA LEU A 101 19.55 -9.74 3.57
C LEU A 101 20.97 -9.65 4.16
N ALA A 102 21.40 -8.47 4.60
CA ALA A 102 22.68 -8.30 5.28
C ALA A 102 22.75 -9.10 6.59
N LEU A 103 21.63 -9.19 7.35
CA LEU A 103 21.54 -10.00 8.56
C LEU A 103 21.67 -11.49 8.27
N VAL A 104 20.97 -12.01 7.26
CA VAL A 104 21.01 -13.43 6.87
C VAL A 104 22.40 -13.81 6.36
N THR A 105 23.08 -12.91 5.62
CA THR A 105 24.45 -13.15 5.12
C THR A 105 25.55 -12.86 6.15
N GLY A 106 25.19 -12.55 7.40
CA GLY A 106 26.14 -12.30 8.50
C GLY A 106 26.98 -11.02 8.33
N ARG A 107 26.62 -10.12 7.41
CA ARG A 107 27.35 -8.87 7.17
C ARG A 107 27.06 -7.82 8.25
N ARG A 108 28.10 -7.07 8.64
CA ARG A 108 27.94 -5.94 9.57
C ARG A 108 27.16 -4.80 8.92
N ILE A 109 26.11 -4.34 9.60
CA ILE A 109 25.27 -3.25 9.12
C ILE A 109 25.94 -1.92 9.47
N SER A 110 26.22 -1.10 8.46
CA SER A 110 26.78 0.23 8.61
C SER A 110 25.78 1.20 9.28
N LEU A 111 26.30 2.28 9.88
CA LEU A 111 25.46 3.36 10.42
C LEU A 111 24.53 3.95 9.36
N LYS A 112 25.00 4.06 8.10
CA LYS A 112 24.19 4.54 6.99
C LYS A 112 23.04 3.58 6.63
N GLY A 113 23.29 2.28 6.65
CA GLY A 113 22.22 1.28 6.48
C GLY A 113 21.12 1.40 7.55
N ARG A 114 21.52 1.65 8.80
CA ARG A 114 20.56 1.91 9.90
C ARG A 114 19.80 3.22 9.70
N SER A 115 20.45 4.27 9.18
CA SER A 115 19.78 5.55 8.88
C SER A 115 18.75 5.41 7.75
N LEU A 116 19.04 4.60 6.71
CA LEU A 116 18.08 4.31 5.63
C LEU A 116 16.84 3.61 6.16
N VAL A 117 16.99 2.60 7.02
CA VAL A 117 15.84 1.90 7.61
C VAL A 117 15.09 2.80 8.59
N ARG A 118 15.79 3.64 9.34
CA ARG A 118 15.15 4.64 10.21
C ARG A 118 14.21 5.55 9.42
N GLU A 119 14.67 6.05 8.27
CA GLU A 119 13.88 6.87 7.37
C GLU A 119 12.69 6.07 6.80
N ALA A 120 12.96 4.88 6.24
CA ALA A 120 11.93 4.03 5.62
C ALA A 120 10.82 3.62 6.59
N LEU A 121 11.14 3.36 7.86
CA LEU A 121 10.16 2.99 8.89
C LEU A 121 9.64 4.20 9.69
N ASN A 122 10.11 5.41 9.38
CA ASN A 122 9.76 6.65 10.08
C ASN A 122 9.95 6.55 11.61
N VAL A 123 11.13 6.08 12.05
CA VAL A 123 11.48 5.86 13.46
C VAL A 123 12.51 6.89 13.90
N GLU A 124 12.38 7.44 15.11
CA GLU A 124 13.29 8.50 15.61
C GLU A 124 14.67 7.98 15.98
N ASN A 125 14.79 6.78 16.55
CA ASN A 125 16.02 6.27 17.14
C ASN A 125 16.71 5.20 16.29
N LEU A 126 18.06 5.25 16.23
CA LEU A 126 18.90 4.24 15.58
C LEU A 126 19.14 3.00 16.45
N ASN A 127 18.89 3.10 17.76
CA ASN A 127 19.14 2.01 18.70
C ASN A 127 18.09 0.89 18.53
N GLY A 128 18.56 -0.36 18.50
CA GLY A 128 17.68 -1.52 18.35
C GLY A 128 17.16 -1.78 16.94
N MET A 129 17.60 -1.04 15.92
CA MET A 129 17.14 -1.14 14.53
C MET A 129 17.24 -2.56 13.95
N VAL A 130 18.33 -3.28 14.29
CA VAL A 130 18.51 -4.69 13.88
C VAL A 130 17.43 -5.61 14.48
N LYS A 131 17.12 -5.41 15.77
CA LYS A 131 16.06 -6.18 16.45
C LYS A 131 14.70 -5.86 15.85
N LEU A 132 14.46 -4.58 15.53
CA LEU A 132 13.22 -4.13 14.90
C LEU A 132 13.04 -4.78 13.53
N VAL A 133 14.03 -4.72 12.64
CA VAL A 133 13.93 -5.34 11.30
C VAL A 133 13.72 -6.84 11.40
N ARG A 134 14.45 -7.53 12.30
CA ARG A 134 14.22 -8.97 12.52
C ARG A 134 12.79 -9.26 13.00
N ALA A 135 12.24 -8.45 13.90
CA ALA A 135 10.87 -8.59 14.38
C ALA A 135 9.86 -8.35 13.27
N VAL A 136 10.07 -7.33 12.43
CA VAL A 136 9.23 -7.01 11.26
C VAL A 136 9.23 -8.19 10.29
N LEU A 137 10.40 -8.68 9.87
CA LEU A 137 10.51 -9.79 8.93
C LEU A 137 9.86 -11.08 9.47
N LEU A 138 10.13 -11.42 10.74
CA LEU A 138 9.52 -12.61 11.35
C LEU A 138 8.00 -12.49 11.44
N MET A 139 7.50 -11.33 11.86
CA MET A 139 6.06 -11.07 11.95
C MET A 139 5.39 -11.15 10.57
N THR A 140 6.01 -10.57 9.54
CA THR A 140 5.52 -10.66 8.16
C THR A 140 5.37 -12.10 7.72
N VAL A 141 6.44 -12.92 7.84
CA VAL A 141 6.39 -14.32 7.45
C VAL A 141 5.33 -15.11 8.23
N LEU A 142 5.19 -14.85 9.55
CA LEU A 142 4.18 -15.52 10.36
C LEU A 142 2.75 -15.12 9.97
N CYS A 143 2.50 -13.84 9.73
CA CYS A 143 1.17 -13.37 9.29
C CYS A 143 0.82 -13.90 7.90
N GLU A 144 1.77 -13.86 6.96
CA GLU A 144 1.58 -14.36 5.61
C GLU A 144 1.37 -15.89 5.60
N ALA A 145 2.13 -16.64 6.37
CA ALA A 145 1.93 -18.09 6.51
C ALA A 145 0.56 -18.43 7.11
N ALA A 146 0.16 -17.72 8.18
CA ALA A 146 -1.16 -17.89 8.77
C ALA A 146 -2.29 -17.52 7.79
N GLY A 147 -2.14 -16.41 7.07
CA GLY A 147 -3.10 -15.97 6.05
C GLY A 147 -3.23 -16.99 4.91
N ALA A 148 -2.12 -17.54 4.42
CA ALA A 148 -2.14 -18.57 3.38
C ALA A 148 -2.85 -19.84 3.83
N VAL A 149 -2.59 -20.30 5.06
CA VAL A 149 -3.28 -21.48 5.62
C VAL A 149 -4.78 -21.22 5.81
N LEU A 150 -5.17 -20.03 6.30
CA LEU A 150 -6.56 -19.72 6.58
C LEU A 150 -7.37 -19.42 5.32
N SER A 151 -6.77 -18.88 4.25
CA SER A 151 -7.45 -18.64 2.97
C SER A 151 -7.54 -19.88 2.08
N PHE A 152 -6.69 -20.91 2.32
CA PHE A 152 -6.67 -22.13 1.51
C PHE A 152 -8.03 -22.84 1.39
N PRO A 153 -8.84 -23.02 2.47
CA PRO A 153 -10.13 -23.69 2.34
C PRO A 153 -11.11 -22.97 1.40
N ALA A 154 -11.04 -21.65 1.30
CA ALA A 154 -11.89 -20.88 0.39
C ALA A 154 -11.51 -21.17 -1.07
N PHE A 155 -10.23 -21.07 -1.43
CA PHE A 155 -9.77 -21.33 -2.79
C PHE A 155 -9.81 -22.81 -3.19
N ALA A 156 -9.66 -23.75 -2.24
CA ALA A 156 -9.72 -25.18 -2.51
C ALA A 156 -11.11 -25.71 -2.90
N ARG A 157 -12.18 -24.91 -2.72
CA ARG A 157 -13.53 -25.23 -3.19
C ARG A 157 -13.64 -25.16 -4.72
N ASP A 158 -12.97 -24.17 -5.32
CA ASP A 158 -13.19 -23.81 -6.72
C ASP A 158 -11.98 -24.15 -7.61
N HIS A 159 -10.82 -24.45 -7.00
CA HIS A 159 -9.57 -24.66 -7.72
C HIS A 159 -8.91 -25.99 -7.35
N MET A 160 -8.13 -26.57 -8.29
CA MET A 160 -7.31 -27.75 -8.00
C MET A 160 -6.35 -27.47 -6.83
N PRO A 161 -6.04 -28.47 -5.97
CA PRO A 161 -5.28 -28.26 -4.73
C PRO A 161 -3.97 -27.51 -4.89
N LEU A 162 -3.19 -27.82 -5.94
CA LEU A 162 -1.92 -27.13 -6.19
C LEU A 162 -2.10 -25.65 -6.56
N ARG A 163 -3.13 -25.33 -7.39
CA ARG A 163 -3.47 -23.95 -7.72
C ARG A 163 -4.02 -23.22 -6.49
N ALA A 164 -4.85 -23.87 -5.69
CA ALA A 164 -5.40 -23.28 -4.46
C ALA A 164 -4.30 -22.93 -3.45
N VAL A 165 -3.26 -23.77 -3.29
CA VAL A 165 -2.08 -23.46 -2.47
C VAL A 165 -1.39 -22.19 -2.98
N TRP A 166 -1.13 -22.12 -4.29
CA TRP A 166 -0.48 -20.94 -4.88
C TRP A 166 -1.32 -19.68 -4.70
N LEU A 167 -2.62 -19.75 -5.01
CA LEU A 167 -3.55 -18.62 -4.83
C LEU A 167 -3.57 -18.13 -3.37
N SER A 168 -3.58 -19.05 -2.41
CA SER A 168 -3.57 -18.73 -0.99
C SER A 168 -2.29 -18.02 -0.56
N ILE A 169 -1.13 -18.46 -1.05
CA ILE A 169 0.16 -17.83 -0.77
C ILE A 169 0.21 -16.43 -1.40
N PHE A 170 -0.13 -16.33 -2.69
CA PHE A 170 -0.12 -15.06 -3.41
C PHE A 170 -1.07 -14.05 -2.79
N HIS A 171 -2.31 -14.48 -2.50
CA HIS A 171 -3.33 -13.66 -1.84
C HIS A 171 -2.88 -13.17 -0.46
N SER A 172 -2.27 -14.04 0.34
CA SER A 172 -1.78 -13.67 1.66
C SER A 172 -0.65 -12.64 1.60
N ILE A 173 0.31 -12.82 0.68
CA ILE A 173 1.39 -11.84 0.42
C ILE A 173 0.79 -10.51 -0.03
N ALA A 174 -0.10 -10.52 -1.01
CA ALA A 174 -0.72 -9.32 -1.55
C ALA A 174 -1.57 -8.59 -0.49
N SER A 175 -2.32 -9.32 0.34
CA SER A 175 -3.18 -8.76 1.40
C SER A 175 -2.37 -8.15 2.54
N PHE A 176 -1.36 -8.87 3.07
CA PHE A 176 -0.52 -8.35 4.16
C PHE A 176 0.27 -7.11 3.74
N ASN A 177 0.76 -7.09 2.50
CA ASN A 177 1.47 -5.93 1.97
C ASN A 177 0.54 -4.81 1.47
N ASN A 178 -0.79 -4.97 1.53
CA ASN A 178 -1.77 -4.01 1.03
C ASN A 178 -1.58 -3.72 -0.47
N ALA A 179 -1.38 -4.75 -1.30
CA ALA A 179 -1.00 -4.60 -2.69
C ALA A 179 -2.15 -4.73 -3.71
N GLY A 180 -3.27 -5.35 -3.32
CA GLY A 180 -4.47 -5.44 -4.16
C GLY A 180 -4.36 -6.30 -5.41
N PHE A 181 -3.27 -7.04 -5.59
CA PHE A 181 -3.11 -7.97 -6.69
C PHE A 181 -3.77 -9.30 -6.36
N ASP A 182 -4.45 -9.87 -7.33
CA ASP A 182 -4.93 -11.24 -7.31
C ASP A 182 -4.35 -12.05 -8.49
N ALA A 183 -4.34 -13.36 -8.36
CA ALA A 183 -3.91 -14.30 -9.40
C ALA A 183 -5.08 -15.22 -9.84
N LEU A 184 -6.32 -14.81 -9.56
CA LEU A 184 -7.52 -15.58 -9.91
C LEU A 184 -7.76 -15.62 -11.41
N GLY A 185 -7.58 -14.49 -12.08
CA GLY A 185 -7.91 -14.27 -13.48
C GLY A 185 -9.32 -13.67 -13.66
N GLY A 186 -9.66 -13.34 -14.89
CA GLY A 186 -10.96 -12.77 -15.24
C GLY A 186 -11.17 -11.30 -14.85
N GLY A 187 -10.17 -10.62 -14.27
CA GLY A 187 -10.24 -9.19 -13.92
C GLY A 187 -11.27 -8.84 -12.85
N THR A 188 -11.73 -9.80 -12.06
CA THR A 188 -12.86 -9.63 -11.13
C THR A 188 -12.46 -9.44 -9.67
N SER A 189 -11.16 -9.50 -9.34
CA SER A 189 -10.65 -9.46 -7.97
C SER A 189 -11.37 -10.48 -7.06
N LEU A 190 -11.83 -10.09 -5.88
CA LEU A 190 -12.54 -10.95 -4.95
C LEU A 190 -14.08 -10.90 -5.07
N ILE A 191 -14.62 -10.35 -6.17
CA ILE A 191 -16.08 -10.29 -6.40
C ILE A 191 -16.71 -11.69 -6.32
N PRO A 192 -16.13 -12.79 -6.88
CA PRO A 192 -16.69 -14.14 -6.75
C PRO A 192 -16.76 -14.63 -5.31
N TYR A 193 -15.93 -14.10 -4.41
CA TYR A 193 -15.86 -14.47 -2.99
C TYR A 193 -16.53 -13.44 -2.06
N ARG A 194 -17.38 -12.57 -2.61
CA ARG A 194 -18.07 -11.51 -1.85
C ARG A 194 -18.75 -12.03 -0.58
N ASP A 195 -19.40 -13.19 -0.66
CA ASP A 195 -20.18 -13.77 0.43
C ASP A 195 -19.40 -14.84 1.24
N ASP A 196 -18.12 -15.09 0.91
CA ASP A 196 -17.28 -15.98 1.70
C ASP A 196 -16.75 -15.27 2.96
N LEU A 197 -17.42 -15.57 4.09
CA LEU A 197 -17.09 -14.94 5.38
C LEU A 197 -15.65 -15.20 5.82
N LEU A 198 -15.12 -16.42 5.59
CA LEU A 198 -13.77 -16.79 6.02
C LEU A 198 -12.73 -15.97 5.26
N LEU A 199 -12.83 -15.94 3.92
CA LEU A 199 -11.88 -15.21 3.09
C LEU A 199 -11.93 -13.71 3.36
N ASN A 200 -13.12 -13.14 3.52
CA ASN A 200 -13.27 -11.71 3.84
C ASN A 200 -12.60 -11.38 5.19
N ILE A 201 -12.86 -12.14 6.26
CA ILE A 201 -12.26 -11.91 7.59
C ILE A 201 -10.73 -12.05 7.54
N VAL A 202 -10.21 -13.07 6.84
CA VAL A 202 -8.76 -13.29 6.71
C VAL A 202 -8.11 -12.14 5.96
N THR A 203 -8.71 -11.70 4.85
CA THR A 203 -8.23 -10.57 4.06
C THR A 203 -8.25 -9.28 4.88
N ASP A 204 -9.37 -8.99 5.56
CA ASP A 204 -9.51 -7.83 6.43
C ASP A 204 -8.44 -7.80 7.53
N ALA A 205 -8.21 -8.94 8.19
CA ALA A 205 -7.22 -9.06 9.24
C ALA A 205 -5.80 -8.81 8.73
N LEU A 206 -5.42 -9.42 7.58
CA LEU A 206 -4.10 -9.24 6.98
C LEU A 206 -3.86 -7.79 6.58
N VAL A 207 -4.82 -7.17 5.91
CA VAL A 207 -4.73 -5.77 5.46
C VAL A 207 -4.66 -4.81 6.64
N ILE A 208 -5.50 -4.99 7.67
CA ILE A 208 -5.46 -4.15 8.87
C ILE A 208 -4.12 -4.28 9.58
N VAL A 209 -3.60 -5.50 9.76
CA VAL A 209 -2.31 -5.73 10.42
C VAL A 209 -1.17 -5.12 9.61
N GLY A 210 -1.13 -5.30 8.29
CA GLY A 210 -0.14 -4.68 7.41
C GLY A 210 -0.21 -3.14 7.42
N GLY A 211 -1.43 -2.58 7.41
CA GLY A 211 -1.70 -1.14 7.31
C GLY A 211 -1.60 -0.34 8.61
N ILE A 212 -1.63 -0.97 9.78
CA ILE A 212 -1.54 -0.29 11.10
C ILE A 212 -0.13 0.25 11.38
N GLY A 213 0.90 -0.42 10.86
CA GLY A 213 2.30 -0.06 11.11
C GLY A 213 2.99 -0.96 12.13
N PHE A 214 4.23 -1.34 11.78
CA PHE A 214 4.99 -2.33 12.55
C PHE A 214 5.26 -1.92 13.99
N MET A 215 5.50 -0.62 14.24
CA MET A 215 5.74 -0.09 15.58
C MET A 215 4.51 -0.20 16.46
N VAL A 216 3.32 0.00 15.89
CA VAL A 216 2.04 -0.11 16.60
C VAL A 216 1.81 -1.55 17.04
N ILE A 217 2.05 -2.53 16.17
CA ILE A 217 1.88 -3.95 16.48
C ILE A 217 2.82 -4.38 17.62
N LEU A 218 4.08 -3.96 17.56
CA LEU A 218 5.06 -4.26 18.60
C LEU A 218 4.69 -3.62 19.95
N ASP A 219 4.13 -2.40 19.92
CA ASP A 219 3.69 -1.70 21.14
C ASP A 219 2.45 -2.36 21.73
N VAL A 220 1.47 -2.75 20.92
CA VAL A 220 0.28 -3.50 21.34
C VAL A 220 0.69 -4.84 21.98
N GLY A 221 1.61 -5.57 21.37
CA GLY A 221 2.14 -6.82 21.91
C GLY A 221 2.86 -6.61 23.25
N ARG A 222 3.73 -5.58 23.36
CA ARG A 222 4.44 -5.23 24.58
C ARG A 222 3.48 -4.85 25.73
N CYS A 223 2.43 -4.10 25.39
CA CYS A 223 1.43 -3.65 26.36
C CYS A 223 0.34 -4.70 26.64
N ARG A 224 0.41 -5.90 26.02
CA ARG A 224 -0.58 -6.98 26.12
C ARG A 224 -2.01 -6.48 25.85
N GLY A 225 -2.19 -5.63 24.85
CA GLY A 225 -3.49 -5.06 24.48
C GLY A 225 -4.03 -3.97 25.43
N ASN A 226 -3.33 -3.61 26.49
CA ASN A 226 -3.82 -2.60 27.44
C ASN A 226 -3.65 -1.19 26.85
N PHE A 227 -4.76 -0.60 26.33
CA PHE A 227 -4.78 0.70 25.68
C PHE A 227 -4.20 1.84 26.55
N ARG A 228 -4.40 1.80 27.88
CA ARG A 228 -3.90 2.85 28.77
C ARG A 228 -2.38 2.92 28.80
N LYS A 229 -1.69 1.78 28.68
CA LYS A 229 -0.22 1.66 28.71
C LYS A 229 0.45 1.92 27.36
N MET A 230 -0.30 1.93 26.26
CA MET A 230 0.22 2.16 24.92
C MET A 230 0.79 3.56 24.72
N SER A 231 1.74 3.68 23.81
CA SER A 231 2.34 4.95 23.40
C SER A 231 1.29 5.90 22.79
N PHE A 232 1.59 7.20 22.81
CA PHE A 232 0.72 8.21 22.20
C PHE A 232 0.47 7.91 20.72
N HIS A 233 1.54 7.56 19.97
CA HIS A 233 1.46 7.20 18.56
C HIS A 233 0.49 6.03 18.33
N THR A 234 0.62 4.95 19.10
CA THR A 234 -0.26 3.77 19.00
C THR A 234 -1.72 4.12 19.26
N LYS A 235 -1.99 4.94 20.29
CA LYS A 235 -3.36 5.39 20.59
C LYS A 235 -3.97 6.19 19.45
N VAL A 236 -3.20 7.12 18.88
CA VAL A 236 -3.64 7.92 17.73
C VAL A 236 -3.95 7.03 16.53
N VAL A 237 -3.05 6.13 16.17
CA VAL A 237 -3.23 5.22 15.03
C VAL A 237 -4.46 4.34 15.21
N LEU A 238 -4.58 3.65 16.35
CA LEU A 238 -5.71 2.74 16.59
C LEU A 238 -7.05 3.47 16.60
N SER A 239 -7.14 4.62 17.28
CA SER A 239 -8.39 5.39 17.34
C SER A 239 -8.78 5.96 15.98
N THR A 240 -7.83 6.51 15.22
CA THR A 240 -8.10 7.06 13.89
C THR A 240 -8.48 5.95 12.91
N THR A 241 -7.78 4.82 12.95
CA THR A 241 -8.10 3.65 12.13
C THR A 241 -9.51 3.14 12.40
N ALA A 242 -9.89 2.99 13.67
CA ALA A 242 -11.24 2.55 14.03
C ALA A 242 -12.32 3.53 13.54
N VAL A 243 -12.12 4.84 13.74
CA VAL A 243 -13.06 5.87 13.27
C VAL A 243 -13.23 5.83 11.75
N LEU A 244 -12.13 5.70 11.00
CA LEU A 244 -12.18 5.64 9.53
C LEU A 244 -12.84 4.35 9.04
N LEU A 245 -12.54 3.19 9.63
CA LEU A 245 -13.12 1.91 9.22
C LEU A 245 -14.64 1.88 9.49
N PHE A 246 -15.04 2.13 10.71
CA PHE A 246 -16.47 2.06 11.08
C PHE A 246 -17.26 3.24 10.52
N GLY A 247 -16.66 4.43 10.44
CA GLY A 247 -17.28 5.60 9.80
C GLY A 247 -17.48 5.40 8.30
N GLY A 248 -16.47 4.87 7.61
CA GLY A 248 -16.56 4.53 6.19
C GLY A 248 -17.60 3.43 5.93
N MET A 249 -17.61 2.37 6.76
CA MET A 249 -18.63 1.32 6.70
C MET A 249 -20.04 1.90 6.83
N ALA A 250 -20.27 2.76 7.82
CA ALA A 250 -21.59 3.35 8.05
C ALA A 250 -22.02 4.28 6.89
N LEU A 251 -21.08 5.05 6.34
CA LEU A 251 -21.35 5.92 5.20
C LEU A 251 -21.67 5.11 3.94
N LEU A 252 -20.89 4.06 3.62
CA LEU A 252 -21.16 3.20 2.47
C LEU A 252 -22.46 2.42 2.60
N GLN A 253 -22.83 2.03 3.81
CA GLN A 253 -24.15 1.43 4.05
C GLN A 253 -25.27 2.44 3.82
N LEU A 254 -25.08 3.70 4.19
CA LEU A 254 -26.06 4.76 4.03
C LEU A 254 -26.21 5.19 2.56
N THR A 255 -25.12 5.25 1.79
CA THR A 255 -25.13 5.75 0.40
C THR A 255 -25.59 4.70 -0.61
N ASP A 256 -25.12 3.45 -0.47
CA ASP A 256 -25.28 2.41 -1.48
C ASP A 256 -25.96 1.13 -0.97
N GLY A 257 -26.22 1.01 0.34
CA GLY A 257 -26.89 -0.15 0.91
C GLY A 257 -26.19 -1.49 0.71
N LEU A 258 -24.83 -1.49 0.69
CA LEU A 258 -24.01 -2.65 0.30
C LEU A 258 -24.14 -3.89 1.21
N GLY A 259 -24.78 -3.76 2.37
CA GLY A 259 -24.70 -4.75 3.44
C GLY A 259 -23.45 -4.56 4.32
N TRP A 260 -23.59 -4.82 5.63
CA TRP A 260 -22.56 -4.47 6.61
C TRP A 260 -21.20 -5.12 6.37
N MET A 261 -21.16 -6.40 5.97
CA MET A 261 -19.91 -7.11 5.68
C MET A 261 -19.19 -6.50 4.48
N THR A 262 -19.90 -6.33 3.37
CA THR A 262 -19.35 -5.71 2.16
C THR A 262 -18.95 -4.26 2.39
N ALA A 263 -19.76 -3.46 3.11
CA ALA A 263 -19.43 -2.08 3.44
C ALA A 263 -18.20 -1.98 4.32
N PHE A 264 -17.99 -2.90 5.27
CA PHE A 264 -16.77 -2.98 6.09
C PHE A 264 -15.56 -3.32 5.23
N PHE A 265 -15.67 -4.35 4.38
CA PHE A 265 -14.61 -4.74 3.46
C PHE A 265 -14.21 -3.58 2.53
N GLN A 266 -15.18 -2.86 1.93
CA GLN A 266 -14.88 -1.72 1.06
C GLN A 266 -14.28 -0.54 1.83
N SER A 267 -14.73 -0.28 3.05
CA SER A 267 -14.11 0.74 3.92
C SER A 267 -12.67 0.39 4.29
N MET A 268 -12.39 -0.90 4.52
CA MET A 268 -11.06 -1.40 4.84
C MET A 268 -10.15 -1.33 3.60
N THR A 269 -10.60 -1.87 2.47
CA THR A 269 -9.80 -1.96 1.24
C THR A 269 -9.47 -0.58 0.65
N ALA A 270 -10.37 0.40 0.77
CA ALA A 270 -10.12 1.78 0.37
C ALA A 270 -8.89 2.39 1.05
N ARG A 271 -8.51 1.88 2.22
CA ARG A 271 -7.32 2.33 2.94
C ARG A 271 -6.05 1.59 2.49
N THR A 272 -5.79 1.64 1.19
CA THR A 272 -4.58 1.16 0.50
C THR A 272 -4.45 -0.37 0.39
N ALA A 273 -5.55 -1.12 0.25
CA ALA A 273 -5.49 -2.57 0.07
C ALA A 273 -5.74 -3.03 -1.37
N GLY A 274 -6.69 -2.40 -2.08
CA GLY A 274 -6.89 -2.59 -3.51
C GLY A 274 -7.78 -3.78 -3.91
N PHE A 275 -8.17 -4.64 -3.00
CA PHE A 275 -9.11 -5.72 -3.31
C PHE A 275 -10.55 -5.20 -3.40
N CYS A 276 -11.36 -5.75 -4.30
CA CYS A 276 -12.77 -5.39 -4.40
C CYS A 276 -13.67 -6.62 -4.37
N THR A 277 -14.77 -6.50 -3.63
CA THR A 277 -15.88 -7.47 -3.60
C THR A 277 -17.13 -6.93 -4.25
N VAL A 278 -17.07 -5.70 -4.80
CA VAL A 278 -18.12 -5.06 -5.61
C VAL A 278 -17.48 -4.34 -6.78
N ASP A 279 -18.23 -4.17 -7.85
CA ASP A 279 -17.83 -3.36 -8.99
C ASP A 279 -18.04 -1.87 -8.66
N PHE A 280 -16.95 -1.10 -8.60
CA PHE A 280 -16.99 0.34 -8.29
C PHE A 280 -17.68 1.16 -9.38
N SER A 281 -17.81 0.65 -10.60
CA SER A 281 -18.56 1.32 -11.66
C SER A 281 -20.07 1.41 -11.38
N THR A 282 -20.58 0.58 -10.47
CA THR A 282 -21.99 0.50 -10.10
C THR A 282 -22.35 1.35 -8.87
N LEU A 283 -21.35 1.87 -8.16
CA LEU A 283 -21.59 2.69 -6.96
C LEU A 283 -22.14 4.08 -7.33
N SER A 284 -22.91 4.65 -6.40
CA SER A 284 -23.38 6.02 -6.49
C SER A 284 -22.21 7.01 -6.43
N ASN A 285 -22.40 8.23 -6.97
CA ASN A 285 -21.41 9.29 -6.82
C ASN A 285 -21.10 9.61 -5.35
N ALA A 286 -22.06 9.43 -4.45
CA ALA A 286 -21.85 9.61 -3.01
C ALA A 286 -20.94 8.49 -2.45
N GLY A 287 -21.17 7.24 -2.82
CA GLY A 287 -20.30 6.12 -2.46
C GLY A 287 -18.89 6.25 -3.01
N LEU A 288 -18.75 6.63 -4.30
CA LEU A 288 -17.44 6.93 -4.90
C LEU A 288 -16.71 8.05 -4.15
N LEU A 289 -17.41 9.11 -3.74
CA LEU A 289 -16.80 10.19 -2.94
C LEU A 289 -16.32 9.69 -1.58
N VAL A 290 -17.09 8.85 -0.89
CA VAL A 290 -16.67 8.24 0.38
C VAL A 290 -15.41 7.39 0.18
N ILE A 291 -15.37 6.54 -0.85
CA ILE A 291 -14.18 5.73 -1.17
C ILE A 291 -12.99 6.63 -1.50
N MET A 292 -13.13 7.67 -2.32
CA MET A 292 -12.05 8.60 -2.64
C MET A 292 -11.48 9.29 -1.40
N LEU A 293 -12.32 9.70 -0.46
CA LEU A 293 -11.87 10.30 0.81
C LEU A 293 -11.12 9.29 1.67
N LEU A 294 -11.59 8.04 1.76
CA LEU A 294 -10.92 6.97 2.49
C LEU A 294 -9.58 6.59 1.85
N MET A 295 -9.50 6.53 0.51
CA MET A 295 -8.25 6.29 -0.23
C MET A 295 -7.22 7.40 0.05
N PHE A 296 -7.65 8.66 -0.02
CA PHE A 296 -6.76 9.80 0.22
C PHE A 296 -6.16 9.78 1.63
N ILE A 297 -6.93 9.31 2.64
CA ILE A 297 -6.47 9.07 4.01
C ILE A 297 -5.95 7.63 4.09
N GLY A 298 -4.73 7.42 3.63
CA GLY A 298 -4.13 6.09 3.51
C GLY A 298 -3.79 5.40 4.82
N ALA A 299 -2.75 4.57 4.76
CA ALA A 299 -2.31 3.74 5.89
C ALA A 299 -1.53 4.53 6.96
N SER A 300 -1.15 3.86 8.05
CA SER A 300 -0.42 4.47 9.17
C SER A 300 1.09 4.59 8.90
N PRO A 301 1.82 5.46 9.62
CA PRO A 301 3.27 5.54 9.50
C PRO A 301 3.97 4.21 9.82
N GLY A 302 5.00 3.86 9.05
CA GLY A 302 5.74 2.61 9.22
C GLY A 302 4.92 1.35 8.94
N SER A 303 3.96 1.44 8.02
CA SER A 303 3.16 0.34 7.47
C SER A 303 3.52 0.04 6.02
N THR A 304 2.88 -0.98 5.47
CA THR A 304 3.05 -1.38 4.06
C THR A 304 2.35 -0.44 3.07
N GLY A 305 1.27 0.26 3.49
CA GLY A 305 0.47 1.13 2.61
C GLY A 305 1.02 2.54 2.42
N GLY A 306 0.52 3.25 1.40
CA GLY A 306 0.88 4.61 1.02
C GLY A 306 -0.12 5.69 1.48
N GLY A 307 -0.33 6.73 0.66
CA GLY A 307 -1.25 7.81 0.91
C GLY A 307 -0.89 8.74 2.07
N ILE A 308 -1.77 9.71 2.37
CA ILE A 308 -1.62 10.59 3.53
C ILE A 308 -1.81 9.78 4.80
N LYS A 309 -0.84 9.85 5.71
CA LYS A 309 -0.83 9.01 6.91
C LYS A 309 -1.97 9.36 7.88
N THR A 310 -2.51 8.33 8.54
CA THR A 310 -3.56 8.49 9.59
C THR A 310 -3.18 9.51 10.65
N THR A 311 -1.91 9.60 11.02
CA THR A 311 -1.40 10.60 11.97
C THR A 311 -1.45 12.02 11.43
N THR A 312 -1.19 12.22 10.13
CA THR A 312 -1.33 13.52 9.44
C THR A 312 -2.79 13.98 9.47
N PHE A 313 -3.71 13.11 9.09
CA PHE A 313 -5.14 13.37 9.17
C PHE A 313 -5.59 13.70 10.60
N PHE A 314 -5.12 12.93 11.58
CA PHE A 314 -5.42 13.18 12.99
C PHE A 314 -4.99 14.57 13.45
N VAL A 315 -3.78 15.02 13.08
CA VAL A 315 -3.28 16.36 13.43
C VAL A 315 -4.17 17.46 12.85
N LEU A 316 -4.60 17.31 11.59
CA LEU A 316 -5.52 18.28 10.94
C LEU A 316 -6.88 18.31 11.63
N MET A 317 -7.45 17.15 11.98
CA MET A 317 -8.72 17.09 12.71
C MET A 317 -8.62 17.67 14.11
N GLN A 318 -7.48 17.48 14.80
CA GLN A 318 -7.26 18.10 16.10
C GLN A 318 -7.11 19.64 15.99
N GLN A 319 -6.56 20.15 14.89
CA GLN A 319 -6.52 21.59 14.65
C GLN A 319 -7.93 22.16 14.48
N VAL A 320 -8.78 21.53 13.68
CA VAL A 320 -10.19 21.94 13.54
C VAL A 320 -10.86 21.95 14.92
N ARG A 321 -10.75 20.84 15.66
CA ARG A 321 -11.31 20.73 17.02
C ARG A 321 -10.76 21.79 17.98
N SER A 322 -9.47 22.10 17.91
CA SER A 322 -8.79 23.10 18.74
C SER A 322 -9.39 24.49 18.54
N ILE A 323 -9.66 24.88 17.28
CA ILE A 323 -10.28 26.17 16.93
C ILE A 323 -11.68 26.26 17.53
N PHE A 324 -12.53 25.27 17.30
CA PHE A 324 -13.90 25.27 17.81
C PHE A 324 -13.99 25.19 19.35
N SER A 325 -13.11 24.42 19.97
CA SER A 325 -13.13 24.22 21.44
C SER A 325 -12.29 25.23 22.20
N LYS A 326 -11.58 26.17 21.54
CA LYS A 326 -10.62 27.12 22.11
C LYS A 326 -9.59 26.45 23.06
N ARG A 327 -9.24 25.19 22.77
CA ARG A 327 -8.28 24.40 23.57
C ARG A 327 -6.96 24.27 22.78
N ARG A 328 -5.86 24.06 23.51
CA ARG A 328 -4.55 23.81 22.91
C ARG A 328 -4.55 22.50 22.11
N LEU A 329 -3.75 22.48 21.04
CA LEU A 329 -3.59 21.33 20.18
C LEU A 329 -3.03 20.13 20.97
N GLY A 330 -3.81 19.07 21.09
CA GLY A 330 -3.43 17.90 21.89
C GLY A 330 -4.53 16.84 21.96
N ALA A 331 -4.14 15.63 22.39
CA ALA A 331 -5.03 14.51 22.63
C ALA A 331 -4.45 13.58 23.71
N PHE A 332 -5.27 12.73 24.31
CA PHE A 332 -4.83 11.75 25.32
C PHE A 332 -3.95 12.35 26.44
N HIS A 333 -4.28 13.55 26.91
CA HIS A 333 -3.53 14.31 27.92
C HIS A 333 -2.10 14.69 27.52
N ARG A 334 -1.79 14.72 26.22
CA ARG A 334 -0.49 15.15 25.68
C ARG A 334 -0.67 16.28 24.67
N ARG A 335 0.24 17.26 24.71
CA ARG A 335 0.34 18.33 23.72
C ARG A 335 1.05 17.80 22.46
N LEU A 336 0.56 18.18 21.28
CA LEU A 336 1.24 17.94 20.02
C LEU A 336 2.41 18.92 19.86
N PRO A 337 3.54 18.50 19.23
CA PRO A 337 4.63 19.40 18.90
C PRO A 337 4.15 20.53 17.98
N ASP A 338 4.68 21.73 18.17
CA ASP A 338 4.29 22.92 17.39
C ASP A 338 4.60 22.74 15.88
N ALA A 339 5.64 21.96 15.52
CA ALA A 339 5.99 21.61 14.14
C ALA A 339 5.06 20.59 13.48
N ALA A 340 4.18 19.90 14.23
CA ALA A 340 3.34 18.84 13.68
C ALA A 340 2.30 19.38 12.68
N LEU A 341 1.68 20.51 13.00
CA LEU A 341 0.64 21.11 12.15
C LEU A 341 1.18 21.64 10.81
N PRO A 342 2.25 22.48 10.77
CA PRO A 342 2.81 22.93 9.51
C PRO A 342 3.25 21.75 8.61
N LYS A 343 3.89 20.72 9.20
CA LYS A 343 4.27 19.51 8.47
C LYS A 343 3.06 18.77 7.90
N ALA A 344 2.02 18.57 8.69
CA ALA A 344 0.79 17.92 8.25
C ALA A 344 0.10 18.69 7.12
N ALA A 345 0.00 20.00 7.25
CA ALA A 345 -0.59 20.87 6.22
C ALA A 345 0.20 20.83 4.90
N THR A 346 1.54 20.90 4.97
CA THR A 346 2.41 20.81 3.78
C THR A 346 2.24 19.48 3.05
N ILE A 347 2.26 18.36 3.77
CA ILE A 347 2.10 17.02 3.17
C ILE A 347 0.73 16.92 2.49
N THR A 348 -0.33 17.39 3.14
CA THR A 348 -1.68 17.32 2.58
C THR A 348 -1.83 18.23 1.35
N LEU A 349 -1.31 19.45 1.40
CA LEU A 349 -1.34 20.36 0.27
C LEU A 349 -0.58 19.78 -0.94
N MET A 350 0.61 19.23 -0.73
CA MET A 350 1.37 18.55 -1.78
C MET A 350 0.59 17.38 -2.38
N GLY A 351 -0.09 16.59 -1.55
CA GLY A 351 -0.97 15.52 -2.02
C GLY A 351 -2.10 16.04 -2.91
N ILE A 352 -2.77 17.11 -2.49
CA ILE A 352 -3.83 17.74 -3.27
C ILE A 352 -3.29 18.27 -4.61
N ILE A 353 -2.13 18.92 -4.62
CA ILE A 353 -1.50 19.45 -5.85
C ILE A 353 -1.19 18.29 -6.83
N VAL A 354 -0.63 17.18 -6.35
CA VAL A 354 -0.34 16.01 -7.21
C VAL A 354 -1.62 15.39 -7.75
N VAL A 355 -2.64 15.23 -6.92
CA VAL A 355 -3.93 14.67 -7.35
C VAL A 355 -4.62 15.58 -8.38
N LEU A 356 -4.77 16.87 -8.09
CA LEU A 356 -5.44 17.79 -9.01
C LEU A 356 -4.64 17.98 -10.30
N GLY A 357 -3.31 18.13 -10.22
CA GLY A 357 -2.45 18.27 -11.40
C GLY A 357 -2.46 17.01 -12.27
N GLY A 358 -2.42 15.83 -11.66
CA GLY A 358 -2.53 14.56 -12.38
C GLY A 358 -3.92 14.35 -12.99
N THR A 359 -5.00 14.67 -12.27
CA THR A 359 -6.36 14.61 -12.83
C THR A 359 -6.50 15.55 -14.02
N PHE A 360 -5.98 16.78 -13.93
CA PHE A 360 -5.97 17.72 -15.06
C PHE A 360 -5.25 17.13 -16.29
N GLY A 361 -4.07 16.49 -16.07
CA GLY A 361 -3.36 15.79 -17.13
C GLY A 361 -4.17 14.65 -17.74
N LEU A 362 -4.84 13.84 -16.91
CA LEU A 362 -5.73 12.76 -17.39
C LEU A 362 -6.91 13.31 -18.20
N CYS A 363 -7.54 14.41 -17.78
CA CYS A 363 -8.63 15.03 -18.53
C CYS A 363 -8.21 15.52 -19.93
N ILE A 364 -6.95 15.94 -20.10
CA ILE A 364 -6.42 16.31 -21.41
C ILE A 364 -6.18 15.08 -22.28
N LEU A 365 -5.69 13.99 -21.69
CA LEU A 365 -5.30 12.78 -22.40
C LEU A 365 -6.50 11.86 -22.70
N GLU A 366 -7.57 11.93 -21.90
CA GLU A 366 -8.77 11.09 -21.96
C GLU A 366 -10.06 11.94 -22.00
N PRO A 367 -10.26 12.75 -23.04
CA PRO A 367 -11.37 13.72 -23.07
C PRO A 367 -12.77 13.08 -23.07
N GLU A 368 -12.89 11.83 -23.52
CA GLU A 368 -14.15 11.06 -23.57
C GLU A 368 -14.52 10.41 -22.23
N THR A 369 -13.59 10.39 -21.26
CA THR A 369 -13.79 9.68 -19.99
C THR A 369 -14.36 10.64 -18.93
N ASP A 370 -15.32 10.15 -18.16
CA ASP A 370 -15.98 10.93 -17.10
C ASP A 370 -14.99 11.41 -16.03
N PHE A 371 -15.11 12.70 -15.65
CA PHE A 371 -14.24 13.37 -14.69
C PHE A 371 -14.14 12.63 -13.34
N VAL A 372 -15.26 12.10 -12.82
CA VAL A 372 -15.29 11.42 -11.52
C VAL A 372 -14.44 10.14 -11.58
N ARG A 373 -14.50 9.41 -12.69
CA ARG A 373 -13.69 8.20 -12.91
C ARG A 373 -12.20 8.53 -13.01
N LEU A 374 -11.83 9.59 -13.74
CA LEU A 374 -10.43 10.04 -13.83
C LEU A 374 -9.89 10.50 -12.48
N LEU A 375 -10.67 11.26 -11.72
CA LEU A 375 -10.31 11.68 -10.36
C LEU A 375 -10.14 10.47 -9.43
N PHE A 376 -11.02 9.47 -9.53
CA PHE A 376 -10.94 8.23 -8.76
C PHE A 376 -9.63 7.48 -9.03
N GLU A 377 -9.28 7.26 -10.31
CA GLU A 377 -8.03 6.60 -10.71
C GLU A 377 -6.80 7.36 -10.21
N GLN A 378 -6.81 8.69 -10.34
CA GLN A 378 -5.70 9.52 -9.91
C GLN A 378 -5.51 9.50 -8.38
N ILE A 379 -6.60 9.55 -7.61
CA ILE A 379 -6.54 9.40 -6.15
C ILE A 379 -6.05 8.01 -5.78
N SER A 380 -6.55 6.97 -6.46
CA SER A 380 -6.12 5.59 -6.24
C SER A 380 -4.62 5.40 -6.51
N ALA A 381 -4.11 5.96 -7.60
CA ALA A 381 -2.68 5.93 -7.93
C ALA A 381 -1.84 6.69 -6.90
N TYR A 382 -2.25 7.90 -6.50
CA TYR A 382 -1.52 8.71 -5.51
C TYR A 382 -1.50 8.06 -4.12
N SER A 383 -2.64 7.55 -3.67
CA SER A 383 -2.75 6.90 -2.38
C SER A 383 -2.16 5.48 -2.37
N THR A 384 -1.78 4.97 -3.55
CA THR A 384 -1.38 3.57 -3.75
C THR A 384 -2.44 2.60 -3.21
N SER A 385 -3.71 2.84 -3.56
CA SER A 385 -4.86 2.07 -3.06
C SER A 385 -5.24 0.91 -3.97
N GLY A 386 -5.13 1.09 -5.29
CA GLY A 386 -5.36 0.03 -6.27
C GLY A 386 -6.81 -0.18 -6.71
N LEU A 387 -7.75 0.52 -6.09
CA LEU A 387 -9.14 0.46 -6.52
C LEU A 387 -9.32 1.21 -7.84
N SER A 388 -10.15 0.66 -8.73
CA SER A 388 -10.43 1.22 -10.05
C SER A 388 -11.92 1.14 -10.35
N THR A 389 -12.42 2.09 -11.13
CA THR A 389 -13.74 2.03 -11.74
C THR A 389 -13.75 1.23 -13.06
N GLY A 390 -12.68 0.45 -13.31
CA GLY A 390 -12.53 -0.41 -14.48
C GLY A 390 -11.93 0.28 -15.71
N ILE A 391 -11.56 1.57 -15.61
CA ILE A 391 -11.05 2.32 -16.77
C ILE A 391 -9.54 2.13 -17.04
N THR A 392 -8.77 1.66 -16.05
CA THR A 392 -7.28 1.60 -16.09
C THR A 392 -6.76 0.87 -17.32
N ALA A 393 -7.36 -0.27 -17.69
CA ALA A 393 -6.93 -1.07 -18.85
C ALA A 393 -7.20 -0.39 -20.19
N GLY A 394 -8.20 0.51 -20.27
CA GLY A 394 -8.56 1.26 -21.47
C GLY A 394 -7.78 2.55 -21.70
N LEU A 395 -7.02 3.03 -20.71
CA LEU A 395 -6.31 4.30 -20.77
C LEU A 395 -5.22 4.32 -21.86
N CYS A 396 -4.99 5.47 -22.46
CA CYS A 396 -3.92 5.67 -23.45
C CYS A 396 -2.52 5.55 -22.83
N ALA A 397 -1.49 5.45 -23.65
CA ALA A 397 -0.10 5.31 -23.20
C ALA A 397 0.36 6.50 -22.32
N GLY A 398 -0.05 7.73 -22.66
CA GLY A 398 0.27 8.94 -21.88
C GLY A 398 -0.33 8.90 -20.48
N SER A 399 -1.60 8.50 -20.36
CA SER A 399 -2.30 8.36 -19.09
C SER A 399 -1.67 7.29 -18.20
N ARG A 400 -1.24 6.16 -18.79
CA ARG A 400 -0.51 5.11 -18.04
C ARG A 400 0.82 5.62 -17.50
N VAL A 401 1.59 6.37 -18.29
CA VAL A 401 2.85 6.99 -17.83
C VAL A 401 2.59 7.96 -16.68
N LEU A 402 1.55 8.77 -16.77
CA LEU A 402 1.17 9.73 -15.72
C LEU A 402 0.81 9.00 -14.42
N LEU A 403 0.04 7.92 -14.50
CA LEU A 403 -0.30 7.08 -13.34
C LEU A 403 0.95 6.39 -12.74
N ILE A 404 1.89 5.89 -13.58
CA ILE A 404 3.19 5.35 -13.13
C ILE A 404 3.93 6.38 -12.27
N LEU A 405 4.05 7.62 -12.76
CA LEU A 405 4.71 8.70 -12.00
C LEU A 405 3.96 9.02 -10.71
N THR A 406 2.63 9.05 -10.76
CA THR A 406 1.80 9.30 -9.58
C THR A 406 1.96 8.21 -8.52
N MET A 407 1.91 6.93 -8.89
CA MET A 407 2.15 5.80 -7.98
C MET A 407 3.53 5.90 -7.31
N PHE A 408 4.56 6.22 -8.10
CA PHE A 408 5.92 6.40 -7.59
C PHE A 408 6.01 7.56 -6.58
N ILE A 409 5.42 8.72 -6.91
CA ILE A 409 5.37 9.88 -6.00
C ILE A 409 4.59 9.54 -4.73
N GLY A 410 3.44 8.88 -4.85
CA GLY A 410 2.62 8.45 -3.72
C GLY A 410 3.35 7.50 -2.76
N ARG A 411 4.16 6.58 -3.32
CA ARG A 411 4.94 5.64 -2.51
C ARG A 411 6.16 6.29 -1.86
N VAL A 412 6.97 7.00 -2.63
CA VAL A 412 8.23 7.61 -2.14
C VAL A 412 7.94 8.83 -1.27
N GLY A 413 6.99 9.68 -1.65
CA GLY A 413 6.60 10.85 -0.86
C GLY A 413 5.98 10.51 0.50
N ALA A 414 5.36 9.35 0.64
CA ALA A 414 4.84 8.87 1.92
C ALA A 414 5.94 8.36 2.88
N VAL A 415 7.14 8.06 2.36
CA VAL A 415 8.29 7.58 3.14
C VAL A 415 9.17 8.74 3.61
N THR A 416 9.21 9.85 2.88
CA THR A 416 9.99 11.06 3.18
C THR A 416 9.16 12.11 3.92
#